data_e969cb80b3c73ce202651d869ef4caf5
#
_entry.id   e969cb80b3c73ce202651d869ef4caf5
#
_cell.length_a   1.000
_cell.length_b   1.000
_cell.length_c   1.000
_cell.angle_alpha   90.00
_cell.angle_beta   90.00
_cell.angle_gamma   90.00
#
_symmetry.space_group_name_H-M   'P 1'
#
loop_
_entity.id
_entity.type
_entity.pdbx_description
1 polymer ?
#
loop_
_entity_poly.entity_id
_entity_poly.type
_entity_poly.pdbx_seq_one_letter_code
_entity_poly.pdbx_strand_id
1 'polypeptide(L)'
;MEVSDQIKVFQKLYNVPRETIDQFTEYHKLLIESQERTNLVGSGTISSIWTRHFSDSAKLTDRIISYKKKLKTSIKVCDVGSGAGFPGLVCFLILLSQKHEV
;
A
#
# COMPACT_ATOMS: atom_id res chain seq x y z
N MET A 1 -12.78 9.77 10.42
CA MET A 1 -11.54 10.51 10.07
C MET A 1 -11.59 10.85 8.59
N GLU A 2 -11.35 12.08 8.25
CA GLU A 2 -11.34 12.53 6.86
C GLU A 2 -10.15 11.96 6.10
N VAL A 3 -10.29 11.84 4.77
CA VAL A 3 -9.24 11.26 3.92
C VAL A 3 -7.92 12.04 4.05
N SER A 4 -7.98 13.37 4.09
CA SER A 4 -6.76 14.19 4.25
C SER A 4 -6.01 13.86 5.54
N ASP A 5 -6.72 13.59 6.63
CA ASP A 5 -6.11 13.21 7.91
C ASP A 5 -5.55 11.79 7.86
N GLN A 6 -6.25 10.88 7.20
CA GLN A 6 -5.76 9.51 6.99
C GLN A 6 -4.44 9.51 6.21
N ILE A 7 -4.35 10.33 5.18
CA ILE A 7 -3.13 10.46 4.36
C ILE A 7 -1.97 10.95 5.22
N LYS A 8 -2.20 11.97 6.05
CA LYS A 8 -1.15 12.49 6.94
C LYS A 8 -0.64 11.44 7.92
N VAL A 9 -1.55 10.68 8.51
CA VAL A 9 -1.19 9.58 9.43
C VAL A 9 -0.37 8.53 8.70
N PHE A 10 -0.84 8.09 7.54
CA PHE A 10 -0.15 7.09 6.73
C PHE A 10 1.26 7.56 6.35
N GLN A 11 1.39 8.79 5.85
CA GLN A 11 2.68 9.35 5.44
C GLN A 11 3.67 9.39 6.60
N LYS A 12 3.21 9.78 7.77
CA LYS A 12 4.06 9.87 8.97
C LYS A 12 4.49 8.50 9.48
N LEU A 13 3.56 7.54 9.55
CA LEU A 13 3.84 6.20 10.08
C LEU A 13 4.83 5.43 9.22
N TYR A 14 4.75 5.55 7.90
CA TYR A 14 5.56 4.77 6.98
C TYR A 14 6.63 5.58 6.28
N ASN A 15 6.78 6.84 6.66
CA ASN A 15 7.79 7.76 6.12
C ASN A 15 7.80 7.77 4.59
N VAL A 16 6.63 7.99 4.01
CA VAL A 16 6.41 7.92 2.57
C VAL A 16 6.63 9.29 1.93
N PRO A 17 7.47 9.39 0.88
CA PRO A 17 7.69 10.66 0.17
C PRO A 17 6.43 11.19 -0.50
N ARG A 18 6.40 12.49 -0.76
CA ARG A 18 5.25 13.14 -1.37
C ARG A 18 4.90 12.55 -2.74
N GLU A 19 5.91 12.26 -3.57
CA GLU A 19 5.67 11.67 -4.90
C GLU A 19 4.97 10.31 -4.79
N THR A 20 5.34 9.54 -3.79
CA THR A 20 4.72 8.24 -3.54
C THR A 20 3.30 8.39 -3.00
N ILE A 21 3.07 9.40 -2.15
CA ILE A 21 1.71 9.72 -1.71
C ILE A 21 0.83 10.10 -2.90
N ASP A 22 1.35 10.82 -3.88
CA ASP A 22 0.61 11.16 -5.10
C ASP A 22 0.24 9.88 -5.87
N GLN A 23 1.12 8.90 -5.94
CA GLN A 23 0.85 7.58 -6.54
C GLN A 23 -0.24 6.83 -5.77
N PHE A 24 -0.20 6.83 -4.45
CA PHE A 24 -1.24 6.23 -3.62
C PHE A 24 -2.58 6.94 -3.78
N THR A 25 -2.56 8.26 -3.92
CA THR A 25 -3.78 9.05 -4.14
C THR A 25 -4.44 8.66 -5.46
N GLU A 26 -3.65 8.49 -6.52
CA GLU A 26 -4.15 8.02 -7.81
C GLU A 26 -4.69 6.59 -7.71
N TYR A 27 -4.01 5.72 -6.99
CA TYR A 27 -4.47 4.36 -6.73
C TYR A 27 -5.82 4.36 -5.99
N HIS A 28 -5.95 5.19 -4.95
CA HIS A 28 -7.20 5.36 -4.21
C HIS A 28 -8.35 5.79 -5.14
N LYS A 29 -8.08 6.77 -6.01
CA LYS A 29 -9.07 7.25 -6.98
C LYS A 29 -9.52 6.13 -7.91
N LEU A 30 -8.58 5.34 -8.43
CA LEU A 30 -8.89 4.20 -9.30
C LEU A 30 -9.70 3.13 -8.57
N LEU A 31 -9.40 2.87 -7.29
CA LEU A 31 -10.17 1.94 -6.49
C LEU A 31 -11.63 2.38 -6.33
N ILE A 32 -11.85 3.67 -6.04
CA ILE A 32 -13.20 4.22 -5.88
C ILE A 32 -13.98 4.10 -7.20
N GLU A 33 -13.36 4.45 -8.32
CA GLU A 33 -14.00 4.35 -9.64
C GLU A 33 -14.34 2.89 -9.98
N SER A 34 -13.43 1.97 -9.70
CA SER A 34 -13.62 0.55 -9.99
C SER A 34 -14.66 -0.11 -9.06
N GLN A 35 -14.76 0.38 -7.82
CA GLN A 35 -15.69 -0.14 -6.83
C GLN A 35 -17.15 0.03 -7.28
N GLU A 36 -17.45 1.04 -8.08
CA GLU A 36 -18.78 1.24 -8.64
C GLU A 36 -19.22 0.10 -9.55
N ARG A 37 -18.27 -0.59 -10.18
CA ARG A 37 -18.53 -1.70 -11.10
C ARG A 37 -18.36 -3.06 -10.46
N THR A 38 -17.37 -3.20 -9.59
CA THR A 38 -16.98 -4.47 -8.98
C THR A 38 -16.55 -4.22 -7.54
N ASN A 39 -17.10 -4.97 -6.61
CA ASN A 39 -16.71 -4.84 -5.20
C ASN A 39 -15.31 -5.40 -4.99
N LEU A 40 -14.30 -4.53 -5.09
CA LEU A 40 -12.89 -4.89 -4.89
C LEU A 40 -12.51 -4.95 -3.41
N VAL A 41 -13.17 -4.13 -2.58
CA VAL A 41 -12.99 -4.10 -1.13
C VAL A 41 -14.36 -4.10 -0.47
N GLY A 42 -14.42 -4.44 0.81
CA GLY A 42 -15.67 -4.40 1.56
C GLY A 42 -16.25 -3.00 1.59
N SER A 43 -17.55 -2.84 1.30
CA SER A 43 -18.20 -1.54 1.24
C SER A 43 -18.06 -0.74 2.53
N GLY A 44 -18.02 -1.41 3.68
CA GLY A 44 -17.84 -0.78 4.99
C GLY A 44 -16.42 -0.26 5.24
N THR A 45 -15.44 -0.57 4.38
CA THR A 45 -14.04 -0.17 4.57
C THR A 45 -13.58 0.89 3.57
N ILE A 46 -14.42 1.29 2.60
CA ILE A 46 -14.06 2.28 1.58
C ILE A 46 -13.64 3.61 2.21
N SER A 47 -14.37 4.08 3.21
CA SER A 47 -14.08 5.33 3.90
C SER A 47 -12.77 5.28 4.72
N SER A 48 -12.20 4.10 4.92
CA SER A 48 -11.01 3.87 5.73
C SER A 48 -9.89 3.18 4.94
N ILE A 49 -9.84 3.38 3.62
CA ILE A 49 -8.85 2.70 2.77
C ILE A 49 -7.42 2.95 3.26
N TRP A 50 -7.07 4.18 3.61
CA TRP A 50 -5.72 4.52 4.04
C TRP A 50 -5.35 3.92 5.39
N THR A 51 -6.27 3.95 6.35
CA THR A 51 -6.01 3.47 7.71
C THR A 51 -6.20 1.96 7.86
N ARG A 52 -6.94 1.32 6.97
CA ARG A 52 -7.15 -0.12 7.00
C ARG A 52 -6.35 -0.81 5.91
N HIS A 53 -6.74 -0.68 4.65
CA HIS A 53 -6.13 -1.46 3.58
C HIS A 53 -4.69 -1.05 3.30
N PHE A 54 -4.42 0.23 3.14
CA PHE A 54 -3.06 0.68 2.86
C PHE A 54 -2.13 0.47 4.06
N SER A 55 -2.56 0.81 5.26
CA SER A 55 -1.74 0.62 6.46
C SER A 55 -1.47 -0.85 6.76
N ASP A 56 -2.48 -1.71 6.69
CA ASP A 56 -2.29 -3.13 6.93
C ASP A 56 -1.33 -3.75 5.92
N SER A 57 -1.44 -3.36 4.66
CA SER A 57 -0.53 -3.83 3.62
C SER A 57 0.88 -3.28 3.81
N ALA A 58 1.02 -2.01 4.20
CA ALA A 58 2.30 -1.37 4.42
C ALA A 58 3.11 -2.01 5.55
N LYS A 59 2.46 -2.52 6.57
CA LYS A 59 3.13 -3.22 7.68
C LYS A 59 3.95 -4.41 7.20
N LEU A 60 3.52 -5.06 6.13
CA LEU A 60 4.23 -6.20 5.55
C LEU A 60 5.57 -5.78 4.95
N THR A 61 5.69 -4.54 4.49
CA THR A 61 6.93 -4.04 3.88
C THR A 61 8.12 -4.16 4.83
N ASP A 62 7.94 -3.83 6.12
CA ASP A 62 9.00 -3.94 7.11
C ASP A 62 9.47 -5.38 7.26
N ARG A 63 8.56 -6.33 7.20
CA ARG A 63 8.91 -7.76 7.27
C ARG A 63 9.69 -8.20 6.04
N ILE A 64 9.30 -7.74 4.87
CA ILE A 64 10.00 -8.03 3.61
C ILE A 64 11.44 -7.50 3.68
N ILE A 65 11.62 -6.25 4.12
CA ILE A 65 12.93 -5.63 4.26
C ILE A 65 13.79 -6.40 5.27
N SER A 66 13.24 -6.74 6.43
CA SER A 66 13.95 -7.50 7.45
C SER A 66 14.41 -8.86 6.94
N TYR A 67 13.55 -9.55 6.19
CA TYR A 67 13.87 -10.85 5.61
C TYR A 67 15.00 -10.73 4.57
N LYS A 68 14.92 -9.72 3.71
CA LYS A 68 15.97 -9.44 2.71
C LYS A 68 17.30 -9.16 3.37
N LYS A 69 17.34 -8.36 4.43
CA LYS A 69 18.57 -8.07 5.18
C LYS A 69 19.17 -9.32 5.82
N LYS A 70 18.32 -10.18 6.37
CA LYS A 70 18.74 -11.43 7.01
C LYS A 70 19.39 -12.38 6.02
N LEU A 71 18.83 -12.52 4.83
CA LEU A 71 19.35 -13.41 3.79
C LEU A 71 20.54 -12.82 3.03
N LYS A 72 20.70 -11.49 3.06
CA LYS A 72 21.78 -10.77 2.36
C LYS A 72 21.78 -11.04 0.85
N THR A 73 20.62 -11.27 0.27
CA THR A 73 20.47 -11.56 -1.16
C THR A 73 19.12 -11.02 -1.65
N SER A 74 18.95 -10.99 -2.97
CA SER A 74 17.66 -10.66 -3.57
C SER A 74 16.64 -11.73 -3.22
N ILE A 75 15.40 -11.32 -3.00
CA ILE A 75 14.29 -12.22 -2.74
C ILE A 75 13.21 -12.00 -3.79
N LYS A 76 12.40 -13.03 -4.02
CA LYS A 76 11.23 -12.94 -4.89
C LYS A 76 9.99 -12.93 -4.02
N VAL A 77 9.06 -12.04 -4.35
CA VAL A 77 7.77 -11.94 -3.65
C VAL A 77 6.65 -12.20 -4.64
N CYS A 78 5.73 -13.06 -4.26
CA CYS A 78 4.54 -13.36 -5.05
C CYS A 78 3.29 -13.05 -4.24
N ASP A 79 2.43 -12.20 -4.79
CA ASP A 79 1.15 -11.86 -4.19
C ASP A 79 0.05 -12.69 -4.85
N VAL A 80 -0.44 -13.69 -4.14
CA VAL A 80 -1.46 -14.61 -4.66
C VAL A 80 -2.85 -14.11 -4.31
N GLY A 81 -3.69 -13.91 -5.33
CA GLY A 81 -5.07 -13.47 -5.13
C GLY A 81 -5.18 -12.02 -4.66
N SER A 82 -4.36 -11.12 -5.22
CA SER A 82 -4.32 -9.74 -4.78
C SER A 82 -5.62 -8.95 -4.99
N GLY A 83 -6.45 -9.33 -5.95
CA GLY A 83 -7.72 -8.64 -6.24
C GLY A 83 -7.54 -7.14 -6.49
N ALA A 84 -7.79 -6.31 -5.47
CA ALA A 84 -7.63 -4.85 -5.54
C ALA A 84 -6.17 -4.38 -5.53
N GLY A 85 -5.20 -5.28 -5.44
CA GLY A 85 -3.77 -4.98 -5.38
C GLY A 85 -3.18 -5.01 -3.97
N PHE A 86 -3.90 -5.56 -3.01
CA PHE A 86 -3.42 -5.69 -1.63
C PHE A 86 -2.90 -7.11 -1.35
N PRO A 87 -1.77 -7.26 -0.66
CA PRO A 87 -0.85 -6.20 -0.21
C PRO A 87 0.23 -5.83 -1.23
N GLY A 88 0.34 -6.57 -2.34
CA GLY A 88 1.47 -6.53 -3.26
C GLY A 88 1.76 -5.14 -3.82
N LEU A 89 0.75 -4.46 -4.37
CA LEU A 89 0.96 -3.15 -4.98
C LEU A 89 1.37 -2.09 -3.95
N VAL A 90 0.81 -2.12 -2.75
CA VAL A 90 1.21 -1.21 -1.67
C VAL A 90 2.66 -1.41 -1.30
N CYS A 91 3.07 -2.66 -1.09
CA CYS A 91 4.46 -3.00 -0.79
C CYS A 91 5.40 -2.59 -1.92
N PHE A 92 5.00 -2.81 -3.17
CA PHE A 92 5.79 -2.40 -4.35
C PHE A 92 6.06 -0.89 -4.33
N LEU A 93 5.02 -0.08 -4.14
CA LEU A 93 5.15 1.38 -4.14
C LEU A 93 6.07 1.87 -3.01
N ILE A 94 5.94 1.30 -1.81
CA ILE A 94 6.77 1.69 -0.67
C ILE A 94 8.23 1.27 -0.88
N LEU A 95 8.47 0.04 -1.31
CA LEU A 95 9.81 -0.46 -1.57
C LEU A 95 10.51 0.35 -2.65
N LEU A 96 9.78 0.70 -3.71
CA LEU A 96 10.32 1.53 -4.79
C LEU A 96 10.67 2.93 -4.27
N SER A 97 9.84 3.51 -3.40
CA SER A 97 10.10 4.82 -2.79
C SER A 97 11.35 4.84 -1.93
N GLN A 98 11.73 3.69 -1.37
CA GLN A 98 12.94 3.53 -0.56
C GLN A 98 14.14 3.08 -1.39
N LYS A 99 14.05 3.18 -2.71
CA LYS A 99 15.10 2.84 -3.68
C LYS A 99 15.51 1.36 -3.63
N HIS A 100 14.62 0.48 -3.24
CA HIS A 100 14.83 -0.95 -3.40
C HIS A 100 14.60 -1.35 -4.85
N GLU A 101 15.36 -2.30 -5.32
CA GLU A 101 15.13 -2.90 -6.62
C GLU A 101 13.92 -3.84 -6.54
N VAL A 102 12.96 -3.61 -7.42
CA VAL A 102 11.69 -4.34 -7.39
C VAL A 102 11.39 -4.95 -8.76
#